data_104134be281ba77ee089bfb4e5e0f537
#
_entry.id   104134be281ba77ee089bfb4e5e0f537
#
_cell.length_a   1.000
_cell.length_b   1.000
_cell.length_c   1.000
_cell.angle_alpha   90.00
_cell.angle_beta   90.00
_cell.angle_gamma   90.00
#
_symmetry.space_group_name_H-M   'P 1'
#
loop_
_entity.id
_entity.type
_entity.pdbx_description
1 polymer ?
#
loop_
_entity_poly.entity_id
_entity_poly.type
_entity_poly.pdbx_seq_one_letter_code
_entity_poly.pdbx_strand_id
1 'polypeptide(L)'
;MVVAQDPIATDVGVQILKQGGNAIDAATAIGFALQTTWPFAGNIGGGGFMLIRFADGRTTFIDFREKAPAAASRDMYIDAKGNATRDSILGW
;
A
#
# COMPACT_ATOMS: atom_id res chain seq x y z
N MET A 1 -13.73 6.89 14.45
CA MET A 1 -12.60 7.79 14.16
C MET A 1 -11.86 7.23 12.96
N VAL A 2 -11.45 8.09 12.04
CA VAL A 2 -10.62 7.73 10.87
C VAL A 2 -9.33 8.53 10.97
N VAL A 3 -8.20 7.89 10.72
CA VAL A 3 -6.89 8.52 10.68
C VAL A 3 -6.12 7.98 9.47
N ALA A 4 -5.59 8.86 8.65
CA ALA A 4 -4.71 8.53 7.55
C ALA A 4 -3.58 9.57 7.45
N GLN A 5 -2.59 9.29 6.63
CA GLN A 5 -1.40 10.14 6.47
C GLN A 5 -1.73 11.51 5.84
N ASP A 6 -2.84 11.60 5.13
CA ASP A 6 -3.26 12.78 4.38
C ASP A 6 -4.71 13.16 4.73
N PRO A 7 -5.03 14.46 4.91
CA PRO A 7 -6.37 14.88 5.32
C PRO A 7 -7.45 14.60 4.27
N ILE A 8 -7.13 14.66 2.97
CA ILE A 8 -8.08 14.36 1.89
C ILE A 8 -8.44 12.87 1.94
N ALA A 9 -7.44 12.01 2.06
CA ALA A 9 -7.66 10.57 2.19
C ALA A 9 -8.44 10.23 3.48
N THR A 10 -8.17 10.93 4.58
CA THR A 10 -8.93 10.80 5.83
C THR A 10 -10.40 11.14 5.62
N ASP A 11 -10.69 12.25 4.94
CA ASP A 11 -12.07 12.67 4.65
C ASP A 11 -12.81 11.67 3.76
N VAL A 12 -12.14 11.10 2.75
CA VAL A 12 -12.70 10.01 1.95
C VAL A 12 -13.17 8.85 2.83
N GLY A 13 -12.36 8.40 3.78
CA GLY A 13 -12.74 7.34 4.71
C GLY A 13 -13.94 7.72 5.59
N VAL A 14 -13.99 8.97 6.05
CA VAL A 14 -15.13 9.48 6.82
C VAL A 14 -16.42 9.48 5.98
N GLN A 15 -16.35 9.88 4.71
CA GLN A 15 -17.49 9.89 3.80
C GLN A 15 -18.02 8.48 3.55
N ILE A 16 -17.15 7.49 3.36
CA ILE A 16 -17.56 6.09 3.21
C ILE A 16 -18.35 5.60 4.44
N LEU A 17 -17.86 5.90 5.66
CA LEU A 17 -18.55 5.54 6.89
C LEU A 17 -19.93 6.24 7.00
N LYS A 18 -20.04 7.52 6.62
CA LYS A 18 -21.31 8.26 6.61
C LYS A 18 -22.33 7.68 5.62
N GLN A 19 -21.85 7.07 4.53
CA GLN A 19 -22.69 6.41 3.52
C GLN A 19 -23.12 5.00 3.93
N GLY A 20 -22.73 4.54 5.12
CA GLY A 20 -23.08 3.22 5.65
C GLY A 20 -22.05 2.13 5.37
N GLY A 21 -20.90 2.47 4.79
CA GLY A 21 -19.77 1.55 4.66
C GLY A 21 -19.15 1.19 6.01
N ASN A 22 -18.48 0.06 6.08
CA ASN A 22 -17.76 -0.40 7.26
C ASN A 22 -16.31 0.09 7.27
N ALA A 23 -15.55 -0.29 8.30
CA ALA A 23 -14.15 0.11 8.45
C ALA A 23 -13.25 -0.42 7.34
N ILE A 24 -13.54 -1.58 6.75
CA ILE A 24 -12.78 -2.17 5.66
C ILE A 24 -13.04 -1.39 4.37
N ASP A 25 -14.31 -1.02 4.11
CA ASP A 25 -14.67 -0.17 2.97
C ASP A 25 -13.96 1.18 3.05
N ALA A 26 -13.96 1.80 4.24
CA ALA A 26 -13.26 3.05 4.48
C ALA A 26 -11.75 2.91 4.27
N ALA A 27 -11.11 1.87 4.81
CA ALA A 27 -9.68 1.62 4.64
C ALA A 27 -9.30 1.40 3.18
N THR A 28 -10.13 0.68 2.43
CA THR A 28 -9.94 0.45 0.99
C THR A 28 -10.01 1.77 0.21
N ALA A 29 -11.03 2.58 0.46
CA ALA A 29 -11.19 3.88 -0.19
C ALA A 29 -10.03 4.84 0.14
N ILE A 30 -9.56 4.85 1.39
CA ILE A 30 -8.37 5.60 1.81
C ILE A 30 -7.14 5.14 1.03
N GLY A 31 -6.95 3.84 0.87
CA GLY A 31 -5.83 3.29 0.10
C GLY A 31 -5.82 3.80 -1.35
N PHE A 32 -6.97 3.82 -2.00
CA PHE A 32 -7.09 4.41 -3.35
C PHE A 32 -6.91 5.92 -3.38
N ALA A 33 -7.35 6.66 -2.37
CA ALA A 33 -7.11 8.09 -2.29
C ALA A 33 -5.62 8.41 -2.11
N LEU A 34 -4.93 7.66 -1.24
CA LEU A 34 -3.51 7.84 -0.96
C LEU A 34 -2.61 7.63 -2.19
N GLN A 35 -2.99 6.80 -3.15
CA GLN A 35 -2.21 6.67 -4.38
C GLN A 35 -2.08 8.00 -5.16
N THR A 36 -3.03 8.92 -4.97
CA THR A 36 -3.02 10.25 -5.60
C THR A 36 -2.46 11.31 -4.66
N THR A 37 -2.86 11.28 -3.39
CA THR A 37 -2.48 12.32 -2.41
C THR A 37 -1.14 12.03 -1.71
N TRP A 38 -0.73 10.76 -1.70
CA TRP A 38 0.52 10.30 -1.09
C TRP A 38 1.23 9.23 -1.96
N PRO A 39 1.53 9.51 -3.24
CA PRO A 39 2.04 8.49 -4.18
C PRO A 39 3.40 7.93 -3.79
N PHE A 40 4.13 8.63 -2.94
CA PHE A 40 5.42 8.20 -2.41
C PHE A 40 5.35 6.87 -1.64
N ALA A 41 4.26 6.62 -0.90
CA ALA A 41 4.11 5.43 -0.07
C ALA A 41 2.73 4.78 -0.14
N GLY A 42 1.76 5.37 -0.85
CA GLY A 42 0.39 4.89 -0.96
C GLY A 42 0.00 4.60 -2.40
N ASN A 43 0.71 3.71 -3.10
CA ASN A 43 0.45 3.43 -4.52
C ASN A 43 -0.05 2.00 -4.75
N ILE A 44 -0.69 1.75 -5.91
CA ILE A 44 -1.24 0.44 -6.29
C ILE A 44 -0.14 -0.63 -6.47
N GLY A 45 1.05 -0.25 -6.87
CA GLY A 45 2.17 -1.18 -7.02
C GLY A 45 2.84 -1.58 -5.72
N GLY A 46 2.46 -0.96 -4.61
CA GLY A 46 2.98 -1.24 -3.29
C GLY A 46 2.28 -2.40 -2.59
N GLY A 47 2.66 -2.61 -1.36
CA GLY A 47 2.08 -3.61 -0.48
C GLY A 47 1.90 -3.11 0.94
N GLY A 48 1.60 -4.01 1.85
CA GLY A 48 1.41 -3.66 3.25
C GLY A 48 0.83 -4.80 4.08
N PHE A 49 0.28 -4.39 5.21
CA PHE A 49 -0.36 -5.28 6.16
C PHE A 49 -1.70 -4.70 6.59
N MET A 50 -2.68 -5.56 6.79
CA MET A 50 -3.98 -5.16 7.31
C MET A 50 -4.38 -6.06 8.47
N LEU A 51 -4.55 -5.47 9.65
CA LEU A 51 -5.13 -6.14 10.82
C LEU A 51 -6.59 -5.71 10.94
N ILE A 52 -7.50 -6.68 10.90
CA ILE A 52 -8.94 -6.45 10.96
C ILE A 52 -9.49 -7.07 12.25
N ARG A 53 -10.28 -6.29 12.98
CA ARG A 53 -11.12 -6.78 14.06
C ARG A 53 -12.58 -6.62 13.68
N PHE A 54 -13.31 -7.72 13.63
CA PHE A 54 -14.74 -7.74 13.35
C PHE A 54 -15.56 -7.38 14.60
N ALA A 55 -16.84 -7.00 14.36
CA ALA A 55 -17.74 -6.65 15.45
C ALA A 55 -18.02 -7.81 16.41
N ASP A 56 -17.95 -9.06 15.96
CA ASP A 56 -18.07 -10.28 16.77
C ASP A 56 -16.79 -10.64 17.56
N GLY A 57 -15.75 -9.81 17.49
CA GLY A 57 -14.50 -9.98 18.21
C GLY A 57 -13.45 -10.82 17.48
N ARG A 58 -13.79 -11.48 16.38
CA ARG A 58 -12.80 -12.19 15.56
C ARG A 58 -11.79 -11.21 15.01
N THR A 59 -10.57 -11.69 14.80
CA THR A 59 -9.50 -10.94 14.16
C THR A 59 -8.96 -11.70 12.97
N THR A 60 -8.51 -10.98 11.96
CA THR A 60 -7.77 -11.54 10.84
C THR A 60 -6.63 -10.61 10.43
N PHE A 61 -5.62 -11.19 9.81
CA PHE A 61 -4.46 -10.46 9.32
C PHE A 61 -4.26 -10.80 7.85
N ILE A 62 -4.08 -9.78 7.03
CA ILE A 62 -3.76 -9.92 5.61
C ILE A 62 -2.35 -9.39 5.40
N ASP A 63 -1.48 -10.29 4.95
CA ASP A 63 -0.13 -9.94 4.50
C ASP A 63 -0.16 -9.84 2.96
N PHE A 64 -0.06 -8.62 2.46
CA PHE A 64 0.04 -8.34 1.03
C PHE A 64 1.35 -7.59 0.71
N ARG A 65 2.40 -7.91 1.49
CA ARG A 65 3.75 -7.40 1.24
C ARG A 65 4.22 -7.80 -0.16
N GLU A 66 4.92 -6.90 -0.82
CA GLU A 66 5.49 -7.14 -2.15
C GLU A 66 6.50 -8.29 -2.11
N LYS A 67 6.56 -9.01 -3.21
CA LYS A 67 7.57 -10.05 -3.45
C LYS A 67 8.35 -9.70 -4.72
N ALA A 68 9.64 -10.02 -4.70
CA ALA A 68 10.44 -9.91 -5.91
C ALA A 68 9.85 -10.78 -7.03
N PRO A 69 9.88 -10.33 -8.30
CA PRO A 69 9.45 -11.14 -9.43
C PRO A 69 10.30 -12.42 -9.54
N ALA A 70 9.74 -13.48 -10.14
CA ALA A 70 10.43 -14.78 -10.26
C ALA A 70 11.76 -14.69 -11.02
N ALA A 71 11.90 -13.71 -11.92
CA ALA A 71 13.12 -13.46 -12.68
C ALA A 71 14.18 -12.64 -11.92
N ALA A 72 13.86 -12.17 -10.71
CA ALA A 72 14.82 -11.39 -9.92
C ALA A 72 16.01 -12.27 -9.51
N SER A 73 17.19 -11.72 -9.65
CA SER A 73 18.44 -12.35 -9.22
C SER A 73 19.23 -11.40 -8.33
N ARG A 74 20.16 -11.96 -7.58
CA ARG A 74 21.04 -11.19 -6.67
C ARG A 74 21.76 -10.05 -7.38
N ASP A 75 22.22 -10.31 -8.59
CA ASP A 75 23.13 -9.41 -9.32
C ASP A 75 22.44 -8.70 -10.49
N MET A 76 21.08 -8.65 -10.51
CA MET A 76 20.31 -8.05 -11.61
C MET A 76 20.59 -6.56 -11.86
N TYR A 77 21.16 -5.87 -10.88
CA TYR A 77 21.54 -4.46 -10.95
C TYR A 77 23.06 -4.24 -10.89
N ILE A 78 23.85 -5.29 -11.18
CA ILE A 78 25.31 -5.23 -11.19
C ILE A 78 25.80 -5.32 -12.64
N ASP A 79 26.67 -4.40 -13.03
CA ASP A 79 27.30 -4.43 -14.36
C ASP A 79 28.39 -5.52 -14.46
N ALA A 80 28.91 -5.75 -15.66
CA ALA A 80 29.96 -6.73 -15.91
C ALA A 80 31.29 -6.42 -15.16
N LYS A 81 31.45 -5.23 -14.60
CA LYS A 81 32.61 -4.81 -13.81
C LYS A 81 32.37 -4.95 -12.31
N GLY A 82 31.18 -5.40 -11.90
CA GLY A 82 30.81 -5.56 -10.50
C GLY A 82 30.29 -4.28 -9.82
N ASN A 83 29.98 -3.22 -10.57
CA ASN A 83 29.45 -1.98 -10.02
C ASN A 83 27.91 -1.99 -10.06
N ALA A 84 27.28 -1.37 -9.06
CA ALA A 84 25.84 -1.17 -9.06
C ALA A 84 25.41 -0.21 -10.17
N THR A 85 24.42 -0.60 -10.97
CA THR A 85 23.81 0.26 -11.98
C THR A 85 22.74 1.14 -11.33
N ARG A 86 22.23 2.14 -12.08
CA ARG A 86 21.13 3.00 -11.63
C ARG A 86 19.76 2.48 -12.07
N ASP A 87 19.68 1.31 -12.69
CA ASP A 87 18.45 0.78 -13.25
C ASP A 87 17.37 0.54 -12.20
N SER A 88 17.75 0.18 -10.97
CA SER A 88 16.82 0.06 -9.83
C SER A 88 16.15 1.38 -9.44
N ILE A 89 16.71 2.53 -9.83
CA ILE A 89 16.21 3.87 -9.49
C ILE A 89 15.48 4.49 -10.67
N LEU A 90 16.02 4.31 -11.86
CA LEU A 90 15.51 4.98 -13.07
C LEU A 90 14.36 4.21 -13.72
N GLY A 91 14.16 2.97 -13.33
CA GLY A 91 13.27 2.06 -14.06
C GLY A 91 13.79 1.73 -15.45
N TRP A 92 13.06 0.94 -16.13
CA TRP A 92 13.28 0.56 -17.55
C TRP A 92 12.25 1.21 -18.42
#